data_c51890035680e956fa71f1de61ec294c
#
_entry.id   c51890035680e956fa71f1de61ec294c
#
_cell.length_a   1.000
_cell.length_b   1.000
_cell.length_c   1.000
_cell.angle_alpha   90.00
_cell.angle_beta   90.00
_cell.angle_gamma   90.00
#
_symmetry.space_group_name_H-M   'P 1'
#
loop_
_entity.id
_entity.type
_entity.pdbx_description
1 polymer ?
#
loop_
_entity_poly.entity_id
_entity_poly.type
_entity_poly.pdbx_seq_one_letter_code
_entity_poly.pdbx_strand_id
1 'polypeptide(L)'
;VTDPDYLAMQQAVVDGDADAARRLALILVDSGGDLVTAVEKGFSAGILRVGELWEEGEYFLPELVQGAEAMKAAMGIIQPALEAASSTGRSKGRVVIGTVEGDLHDIGKGLVGVLLSANGFEVHDLGSSVSIDRFLTAMEDTRADVVAASALLTTTMEMQARLVEAVRARSVGVRPFVLLGGAPTSRAWAARLGAAHAENALQAVHVAQELLR
;
A
#
# COMPACT_ATOMS: atom_id res chain seq x y z
N VAL A 1 -7.07 24.28 -14.20
CA VAL A 1 -6.57 23.39 -13.14
C VAL A 1 -5.06 23.55 -13.20
N THR A 2 -4.46 24.20 -12.18
CA THR A 2 -3.00 24.26 -12.01
C THR A 2 -2.48 22.85 -11.78
N ASP A 3 -1.44 22.46 -12.51
CA ASP A 3 -0.77 21.17 -12.33
C ASP A 3 -0.33 21.03 -10.87
N PRO A 4 -0.62 19.91 -10.19
CA PRO A 4 -0.21 19.72 -8.80
C PRO A 4 1.31 19.84 -8.67
N ASP A 5 1.78 20.59 -7.68
CA ASP A 5 3.22 20.75 -7.42
C ASP A 5 3.74 19.53 -6.65
N TYR A 6 4.01 18.44 -7.38
CA TYR A 6 4.56 17.21 -6.80
C TYR A 6 5.92 17.41 -6.14
N LEU A 7 6.73 18.36 -6.65
CA LEU A 7 8.02 18.68 -6.04
C LEU A 7 7.86 19.34 -4.68
N ALA A 8 6.90 20.24 -4.52
CA ALA A 8 6.60 20.83 -3.22
C ALA A 8 6.09 19.79 -2.22
N MET A 9 5.27 18.82 -2.67
CA MET A 9 4.80 17.72 -1.83
C MET A 9 5.95 16.81 -1.39
N GLN A 10 6.83 16.44 -2.33
CA GLN A 10 8.06 15.69 -2.04
C GLN A 10 8.93 16.41 -1.03
N GLN A 11 9.19 17.71 -1.27
CA GLN A 11 10.06 18.52 -0.41
C GLN A 11 9.49 18.68 1.00
N ALA A 12 8.16 18.85 1.15
CA ALA A 12 7.53 18.94 2.46
C ALA A 12 7.77 17.68 3.32
N VAL A 13 7.82 16.49 2.69
CA VAL A 13 8.14 15.24 3.39
C VAL A 13 9.64 15.15 3.68
N VAL A 14 10.51 15.53 2.72
CA VAL A 14 11.96 15.54 2.91
C VAL A 14 12.34 16.46 4.06
N ASP A 15 11.76 17.66 4.12
CA ASP A 15 12.03 18.64 5.19
C ASP A 15 11.36 18.28 6.53
N GLY A 16 10.51 17.25 6.55
CA GLY A 16 9.75 16.87 7.73
C GLY A 16 8.68 17.89 8.13
N ASP A 17 8.26 18.78 7.19
CA ASP A 17 7.25 19.81 7.44
C ASP A 17 5.82 19.24 7.32
N ALA A 18 5.32 18.73 8.45
CA ALA A 18 3.98 18.16 8.53
C ALA A 18 2.88 19.18 8.23
N ASP A 19 3.10 20.46 8.53
CA ASP A 19 2.11 21.51 8.27
C ASP A 19 2.06 21.88 6.78
N ALA A 20 3.21 21.95 6.10
CA ALA A 20 3.26 22.11 4.66
C ALA A 20 2.61 20.90 3.94
N ALA A 21 2.96 19.69 4.36
CA ALA A 21 2.38 18.46 3.80
C ALA A 21 0.85 18.43 3.94
N ARG A 22 0.32 18.82 5.11
CA ARG A 22 -1.12 18.93 5.36
C ARG A 22 -1.77 19.99 4.47
N ARG A 23 -1.17 21.19 4.35
CA ARG A 23 -1.70 22.26 3.50
C ARG A 23 -1.76 21.85 2.02
N LEU A 24 -0.71 21.23 1.52
CA LEU A 24 -0.65 20.75 0.13
C LEU A 24 -1.71 19.66 -0.13
N ALA A 25 -1.91 18.75 0.81
CA ALA A 25 -2.95 17.73 0.73
C ALA A 25 -4.36 18.33 0.71
N LEU A 26 -4.64 19.34 1.55
CA LEU A 26 -5.94 20.06 1.54
C LEU A 26 -6.19 20.75 0.21
N ILE A 27 -5.21 21.51 -0.29
CA ILE A 27 -5.33 22.20 -1.60
C ILE A 27 -5.62 21.19 -2.71
N LEU A 28 -4.95 20.03 -2.68
CA LEU A 28 -5.14 18.97 -3.67
C LEU A 28 -6.57 18.40 -3.62
N VAL A 29 -7.08 18.08 -2.43
CA VAL A 29 -8.45 17.58 -2.24
C VAL A 29 -9.48 18.63 -2.68
N ASP A 30 -9.34 19.87 -2.23
CA ASP A 30 -10.28 20.95 -2.53
C ASP A 30 -10.31 21.28 -4.03
N SER A 31 -9.20 21.15 -4.75
CA SER A 31 -9.12 21.37 -6.19
C SER A 31 -9.65 20.19 -7.03
N GLY A 32 -9.99 19.07 -6.41
CA GLY A 32 -10.37 17.85 -7.13
C GLY A 32 -9.22 17.25 -7.94
N GLY A 33 -7.98 17.43 -7.47
CA GLY A 33 -6.78 16.93 -8.13
C GLY A 33 -6.66 15.39 -8.10
N ASP A 34 -5.73 14.85 -8.89
CA ASP A 34 -5.43 13.42 -8.89
C ASP A 34 -4.69 13.01 -7.62
N LEU A 35 -5.46 12.57 -6.61
CA LEU A 35 -4.96 12.20 -5.29
C LEU A 35 -3.95 11.04 -5.36
N VAL A 36 -4.17 10.08 -6.26
CA VAL A 36 -3.33 8.90 -6.40
C VAL A 36 -1.96 9.27 -6.95
N THR A 37 -1.93 9.99 -8.06
CA THR A 37 -0.68 10.47 -8.65
C THR A 37 0.09 11.39 -7.69
N ALA A 38 -0.60 12.23 -6.93
CA ALA A 38 0.04 13.09 -5.94
C ALA A 38 0.66 12.31 -4.77
N VAL A 39 -0.01 11.25 -4.30
CA VAL A 39 0.60 10.36 -3.31
C VAL A 39 1.82 9.67 -3.89
N GLU A 40 1.75 9.09 -5.09
CA GLU A 40 2.86 8.33 -5.67
C GLU A 40 4.05 9.23 -6.05
N LYS A 41 3.82 10.31 -6.79
CA LYS A 41 4.89 11.17 -7.34
C LYS A 41 5.34 12.30 -6.39
N GLY A 42 4.48 12.66 -5.45
CA GLY A 42 4.76 13.71 -4.46
C GLY A 42 5.19 13.10 -3.12
N PHE A 43 4.23 12.81 -2.27
CA PHE A 43 4.48 12.44 -0.87
C PHE A 43 5.29 11.14 -0.71
N SER A 44 5.00 10.08 -1.49
CA SER A 44 5.74 8.81 -1.42
C SER A 44 7.16 8.95 -1.98
N ALA A 45 7.35 9.76 -3.03
CA ALA A 45 8.69 10.06 -3.51
C ALA A 45 9.53 10.80 -2.45
N GLY A 46 8.87 11.64 -1.62
CA GLY A 46 9.50 12.31 -0.49
C GLY A 46 10.00 11.36 0.58
N ILE A 47 9.15 10.43 1.04
CA ILE A 47 9.56 9.48 2.08
C ILE A 47 10.63 8.49 1.60
N LEU A 48 10.61 8.12 0.31
CA LEU A 48 11.69 7.33 -0.29
C LEU A 48 13.01 8.10 -0.26
N ARG A 49 13.00 9.40 -0.61
CA ARG A 49 14.22 10.22 -0.54
C ARG A 49 14.74 10.39 0.89
N VAL A 50 13.86 10.50 1.88
CA VAL A 50 14.26 10.47 3.31
C VAL A 50 14.99 9.18 3.66
N GLY A 51 14.50 8.03 3.16
CA GLY A 51 15.15 6.74 3.34
C GLY A 51 16.54 6.67 2.68
N GLU A 52 16.68 7.18 1.46
CA GLU A 52 17.97 7.27 0.76
C GLU A 52 18.98 8.16 1.53
N LEU A 53 18.55 9.34 1.99
CA LEU A 53 19.39 10.25 2.78
C LEU A 53 19.85 9.63 4.11
N TRP A 54 19.01 8.79 4.72
CA TRP A 54 19.40 7.98 5.87
C TRP A 54 20.49 6.95 5.51
N GLU A 55 20.34 6.24 4.39
CA GLU A 55 21.33 5.25 3.94
C GLU A 55 22.65 5.93 3.54
N GLU A 56 22.60 7.13 2.97
CA GLU A 56 23.75 7.97 2.63
C GLU A 56 24.44 8.54 3.88
N GLY A 57 23.82 8.47 5.06
CA GLY A 57 24.32 9.02 6.31
C GLY A 57 24.16 10.54 6.44
N GLU A 58 23.38 11.16 5.57
CA GLU A 58 23.04 12.58 5.61
C GLU A 58 21.93 12.88 6.61
N TYR A 59 20.95 11.94 6.73
CA TYR A 59 19.86 12.03 7.71
C TYR A 59 20.08 11.04 8.85
N PHE A 60 19.53 11.40 10.02
CA PHE A 60 19.53 10.58 11.23
C PHE A 60 18.11 10.27 11.68
N LEU A 61 17.95 9.58 12.81
CA LEU A 61 16.65 9.14 13.30
C LEU A 61 15.63 10.28 13.46
N PRO A 62 15.98 11.50 13.91
CA PRO A 62 15.03 12.60 13.99
C PRO A 62 14.41 12.98 12.65
N GLU A 63 15.23 13.10 11.58
CA GLU A 63 14.77 13.47 10.24
C GLU A 63 13.88 12.37 9.66
N LEU A 64 14.22 11.09 9.89
CA LEU A 64 13.41 9.95 9.48
C LEU A 64 12.02 9.99 10.13
N VAL A 65 11.95 10.28 11.42
CA VAL A 65 10.69 10.40 12.17
C VAL A 65 9.87 11.61 11.67
N GLN A 66 10.50 12.76 11.45
CA GLN A 66 9.84 13.96 10.95
C GLN A 66 9.26 13.75 9.54
N GLY A 67 10.02 13.11 8.64
CA GLY A 67 9.53 12.76 7.31
C GLY A 67 8.31 11.81 7.36
N ALA A 68 8.34 10.81 8.25
CA ALA A 68 7.21 9.91 8.46
C ALA A 68 5.98 10.65 9.01
N GLU A 69 6.15 11.60 9.93
CA GLU A 69 5.05 12.42 10.47
C GLU A 69 4.47 13.35 9.39
N ALA A 70 5.31 13.94 8.51
CA ALA A 70 4.85 14.74 7.39
C ALA A 70 4.02 13.90 6.40
N MET A 71 4.51 12.71 6.03
CA MET A 71 3.76 11.75 5.19
C MET A 71 2.41 11.39 5.82
N LYS A 72 2.41 11.07 7.12
CA LYS A 72 1.20 10.71 7.86
C LYS A 72 0.19 11.87 7.91
N ALA A 73 0.67 13.11 8.06
CA ALA A 73 -0.17 14.30 8.05
C ALA A 73 -0.89 14.50 6.72
N ALA A 74 -0.21 14.28 5.59
CA ALA A 74 -0.81 14.33 4.26
C ALA A 74 -1.82 13.20 4.07
N MET A 75 -1.46 11.95 4.42
CA MET A 75 -2.34 10.79 4.27
C MET A 75 -3.61 10.89 5.13
N GLY A 76 -3.54 11.53 6.30
CA GLY A 76 -4.73 11.81 7.14
C GLY A 76 -5.79 12.68 6.47
N ILE A 77 -5.41 13.44 5.44
CA ILE A 77 -6.33 14.25 4.61
C ILE A 77 -6.75 13.50 3.34
N ILE A 78 -5.79 12.85 2.68
CA ILE A 78 -6.00 12.25 1.35
C ILE A 78 -6.81 10.95 1.46
N GLN A 79 -6.52 10.10 2.44
CA GLN A 79 -7.16 8.80 2.57
C GLN A 79 -8.68 8.88 2.74
N PRO A 80 -9.25 9.72 3.64
CA PRO A 80 -10.71 9.87 3.73
C PRO A 80 -11.35 10.39 2.44
N ALA A 81 -10.66 11.26 1.69
CA ALA A 81 -11.15 11.79 0.42
C ALA A 81 -11.20 10.69 -0.66
N LEU A 82 -10.20 9.81 -0.72
CA LEU A 82 -10.20 8.64 -1.60
C LEU A 82 -11.30 7.64 -1.23
N GLU A 83 -11.50 7.38 0.06
CA GLU A 83 -12.58 6.51 0.57
C GLU A 83 -13.97 7.05 0.20
N ALA A 84 -14.18 8.35 0.34
CA ALA A 84 -15.43 9.00 -0.03
C ALA A 84 -15.73 8.95 -1.54
N ALA A 85 -14.69 8.90 -2.38
CA ALA A 85 -14.82 8.76 -3.83
C ALA A 85 -15.13 7.31 -4.28
N SER A 86 -15.09 6.34 -3.36
CA SER A 86 -15.33 4.93 -3.68
C SER A 86 -16.79 4.66 -4.01
N SER A 87 -17.05 4.00 -5.15
CA SER A 87 -18.41 3.74 -5.64
C SER A 87 -19.09 2.58 -4.94
N THR A 88 -20.36 2.75 -4.57
CA THR A 88 -21.26 1.70 -4.06
C THR A 88 -21.83 0.89 -5.22
N GLY A 89 -21.10 -0.14 -5.66
CA GLY A 89 -21.52 -1.09 -6.70
C GLY A 89 -21.43 -2.55 -6.24
N ARG A 90 -21.85 -3.50 -7.08
CA ARG A 90 -21.63 -4.93 -6.82
C ARG A 90 -20.12 -5.19 -6.78
N SER A 91 -19.64 -5.83 -5.69
CA SER A 91 -18.21 -6.11 -5.51
C SER A 91 -17.63 -6.89 -6.69
N LYS A 92 -16.49 -6.46 -7.19
CA LYS A 92 -15.71 -7.14 -8.23
C LYS A 92 -14.96 -8.36 -7.71
N GLY A 93 -14.83 -8.47 -6.38
CA GLY A 93 -14.13 -9.54 -5.68
C GLY A 93 -13.76 -9.11 -4.28
N ARG A 94 -13.40 -10.07 -3.43
CA ARG A 94 -13.03 -9.85 -2.03
C ARG A 94 -11.53 -9.99 -1.87
N VAL A 95 -10.92 -8.99 -1.27
CA VAL A 95 -9.48 -8.90 -1.06
C VAL A 95 -9.21 -8.83 0.44
N VAL A 96 -8.42 -9.77 0.94
CA VAL A 96 -7.78 -9.66 2.25
C VAL A 96 -6.40 -9.07 2.04
N ILE A 97 -6.07 -7.98 2.72
CA ILE A 97 -4.77 -7.30 2.59
C ILE A 97 -4.13 -7.08 3.96
N GLY A 98 -2.82 -7.23 4.05
CA GLY A 98 -2.07 -6.98 5.29
C GLY A 98 -0.58 -6.81 5.03
N THR A 99 0.12 -6.22 5.99
CA THR A 99 1.58 -6.23 6.02
C THR A 99 2.02 -7.45 6.83
N VAL A 100 2.96 -8.22 6.31
CA VAL A 100 3.41 -9.48 6.91
C VAL A 100 3.98 -9.30 8.31
N GLU A 101 4.01 -10.39 9.09
CA GLU A 101 4.50 -10.42 10.46
C GLU A 101 5.93 -9.89 10.57
N GLY A 102 6.15 -9.03 11.59
CA GLY A 102 7.43 -8.37 11.86
C GLY A 102 7.67 -7.09 11.04
N ASP A 103 6.74 -6.72 10.15
CA ASP A 103 6.79 -5.49 9.38
C ASP A 103 5.66 -4.54 9.80
N LEU A 104 6.01 -3.30 10.16
CA LEU A 104 5.06 -2.30 10.64
C LEU A 104 4.70 -1.24 9.58
N HIS A 105 5.31 -1.31 8.39
CA HIS A 105 5.10 -0.35 7.33
C HIS A 105 3.75 -0.60 6.63
N ASP A 106 2.81 0.32 6.74
CA ASP A 106 1.44 0.14 6.25
C ASP A 106 0.94 1.24 5.30
N ILE A 107 1.68 2.34 5.11
CA ILE A 107 1.24 3.47 4.28
C ILE A 107 0.97 3.01 2.84
N GLY A 108 1.93 2.36 2.20
CA GLY A 108 1.77 1.88 0.82
C GLY A 108 0.66 0.83 0.69
N LYS A 109 0.57 -0.09 1.67
CA LYS A 109 -0.50 -1.09 1.75
C LYS A 109 -1.87 -0.43 1.93
N GLY A 110 -1.97 0.57 2.82
CA GLY A 110 -3.22 1.32 3.03
C GLY A 110 -3.70 2.00 1.74
N LEU A 111 -2.79 2.62 0.96
CA LEU A 111 -3.12 3.19 -0.34
C LEU A 111 -3.65 2.12 -1.33
N VAL A 112 -3.02 0.94 -1.37
CA VAL A 112 -3.51 -0.19 -2.18
C VAL A 112 -4.93 -0.58 -1.77
N GLY A 113 -5.21 -0.71 -0.46
CA GLY A 113 -6.53 -1.05 0.06
C GLY A 113 -7.60 -0.04 -0.35
N VAL A 114 -7.30 1.26 -0.21
CA VAL A 114 -8.21 2.34 -0.60
C VAL A 114 -8.49 2.31 -2.11
N LEU A 115 -7.45 2.16 -2.94
CA LEU A 115 -7.63 2.12 -4.40
C LEU A 115 -8.39 0.88 -4.87
N LEU A 116 -8.17 -0.28 -4.27
CA LEU A 116 -8.96 -1.46 -4.55
C LEU A 116 -10.44 -1.20 -4.20
N SER A 117 -10.73 -0.62 -3.02
CA SER A 117 -12.09 -0.26 -2.62
C SER A 117 -12.73 0.73 -3.59
N ALA A 118 -12.02 1.78 -3.99
CA ALA A 118 -12.46 2.78 -4.97
C ALA A 118 -12.78 2.16 -6.34
N ASN A 119 -12.11 1.06 -6.68
CA ASN A 119 -12.33 0.31 -7.92
C ASN A 119 -13.36 -0.81 -7.80
N GLY A 120 -14.07 -0.89 -6.69
CA GLY A 120 -15.22 -1.78 -6.50
C GLY A 120 -14.90 -3.15 -5.91
N PHE A 121 -13.72 -3.31 -5.29
CA PHE A 121 -13.42 -4.50 -4.49
C PHE A 121 -13.93 -4.33 -3.05
N GLU A 122 -14.34 -5.44 -2.43
CA GLU A 122 -14.56 -5.50 -0.99
C GLU A 122 -13.21 -5.82 -0.32
N VAL A 123 -12.68 -4.86 0.44
CA VAL A 123 -11.33 -4.96 1.02
C VAL A 123 -11.41 -5.15 2.53
N HIS A 124 -10.73 -6.18 3.01
CA HIS A 124 -10.54 -6.49 4.44
C HIS A 124 -9.08 -6.26 4.80
N ASP A 125 -8.79 -5.05 5.32
CA ASP A 125 -7.45 -4.67 5.75
C ASP A 125 -7.17 -5.20 7.15
N LEU A 126 -6.15 -6.06 7.27
CA LEU A 126 -5.74 -6.69 8.52
C LEU A 126 -4.76 -5.83 9.35
N GLY A 127 -4.28 -4.72 8.79
CA GLY A 127 -3.28 -3.86 9.40
C GLY A 127 -1.84 -4.32 9.13
N SER A 128 -0.94 -4.04 10.08
CA SER A 128 0.48 -4.36 10.01
C SER A 128 0.86 -5.49 10.97
N SER A 129 2.04 -6.09 10.74
CA SER A 129 2.58 -7.24 11.51
C SER A 129 1.56 -8.37 11.67
N VAL A 130 0.97 -8.79 10.55
CA VAL A 130 -0.12 -9.78 10.51
C VAL A 130 0.47 -11.18 10.45
N SER A 131 0.10 -12.04 11.41
CA SER A 131 0.51 -13.44 11.41
C SER A 131 -0.13 -14.23 10.27
N ILE A 132 0.52 -15.30 9.84
CA ILE A 132 0.02 -16.20 8.79
C ILE A 132 -1.37 -16.73 9.16
N ASP A 133 -1.56 -17.17 10.41
CA ASP A 133 -2.85 -17.70 10.87
C ASP A 133 -3.98 -16.67 10.75
N ARG A 134 -3.70 -15.39 11.02
CA ARG A 134 -4.68 -14.32 10.86
C ARG A 134 -5.04 -14.07 9.41
N PHE A 135 -4.06 -14.13 8.49
CA PHE A 135 -4.33 -14.10 7.05
C PHE A 135 -5.23 -15.26 6.62
N LEU A 136 -4.92 -16.48 7.05
CA LEU A 136 -5.69 -17.67 6.69
C LEU A 136 -7.11 -17.63 7.24
N THR A 137 -7.28 -17.23 8.49
CA THR A 137 -8.60 -17.08 9.11
C THR A 137 -9.43 -16.03 8.35
N ALA A 138 -8.87 -14.85 8.11
CA ALA A 138 -9.56 -13.80 7.36
C ALA A 138 -9.90 -14.25 5.92
N MET A 139 -8.98 -14.95 5.24
CA MET A 139 -9.20 -15.52 3.92
C MET A 139 -10.41 -16.46 3.90
N GLU A 140 -10.53 -17.35 4.89
CA GLU A 140 -11.63 -18.31 5.01
C GLU A 140 -12.95 -17.61 5.36
N ASP A 141 -12.95 -16.75 6.39
CA ASP A 141 -14.14 -16.05 6.89
C ASP A 141 -14.77 -15.16 5.80
N THR A 142 -13.94 -14.46 5.06
CA THR A 142 -14.39 -13.56 3.99
C THR A 142 -14.59 -14.28 2.66
N ARG A 143 -14.13 -15.53 2.53
CA ARG A 143 -14.02 -16.24 1.25
C ARG A 143 -13.29 -15.37 0.23
N ALA A 144 -12.12 -14.90 0.59
CA ALA A 144 -11.34 -13.98 -0.23
C ALA A 144 -11.00 -14.58 -1.59
N ASP A 145 -11.14 -13.75 -2.62
CA ASP A 145 -10.72 -14.09 -3.99
C ASP A 145 -9.23 -13.76 -4.19
N VAL A 146 -8.72 -12.80 -3.43
CA VAL A 146 -7.31 -12.38 -3.43
C VAL A 146 -6.79 -12.23 -2.01
N VAL A 147 -5.60 -12.75 -1.73
CA VAL A 147 -4.82 -12.47 -0.53
C VAL A 147 -3.62 -11.60 -0.92
N ALA A 148 -3.62 -10.34 -0.49
CA ALA A 148 -2.57 -9.37 -0.79
C ALA A 148 -1.63 -9.18 0.41
N ALA A 149 -0.33 -9.28 0.19
CA ALA A 149 0.67 -9.19 1.26
C ALA A 149 1.78 -8.20 0.93
N SER A 150 1.99 -7.23 1.82
CA SER A 150 3.07 -6.23 1.73
C SER A 150 4.24 -6.60 2.63
N ALA A 151 5.48 -6.37 2.14
CA ALA A 151 6.71 -6.41 2.91
C ALA A 151 7.62 -5.25 2.49
N LEU A 152 8.09 -4.43 3.42
CA LEU A 152 9.01 -3.32 3.12
C LEU A 152 10.47 -3.63 3.44
N LEU A 153 10.72 -4.63 4.28
CA LEU A 153 12.07 -5.05 4.65
C LEU A 153 12.44 -6.35 3.93
N THR A 154 13.70 -6.46 3.48
CA THR A 154 14.22 -7.70 2.89
C THR A 154 14.11 -8.88 3.86
N THR A 155 14.25 -8.62 5.16
CA THR A 155 14.13 -9.62 6.24
C THR A 155 12.70 -10.14 6.41
N THR A 156 11.69 -9.38 6.03
CA THR A 156 10.27 -9.76 6.15
C THR A 156 9.71 -10.41 4.88
N MET A 157 10.45 -10.37 3.75
CA MET A 157 10.05 -11.04 2.50
C MET A 157 9.85 -12.55 2.68
N GLU A 158 10.62 -13.19 3.57
CA GLU A 158 10.44 -14.64 3.83
C GLU A 158 9.04 -14.96 4.35
N MET A 159 8.42 -14.04 5.09
CA MET A 159 7.04 -14.22 5.56
C MET A 159 6.03 -14.20 4.42
N GLN A 160 6.30 -13.46 3.32
CA GLN A 160 5.49 -13.59 2.10
C GLN A 160 5.58 -14.99 1.49
N ALA A 161 6.79 -15.58 1.44
CA ALA A 161 6.97 -16.94 0.91
C ALA A 161 6.18 -17.96 1.75
N ARG A 162 6.32 -17.88 3.07
CA ARG A 162 5.59 -18.76 4.01
C ARG A 162 4.07 -18.59 3.91
N LEU A 163 3.59 -17.35 3.73
CA LEU A 163 2.16 -17.06 3.52
C LEU A 163 1.65 -17.72 2.25
N VAL A 164 2.39 -17.60 1.12
CA VAL A 164 2.01 -18.24 -0.15
C VAL A 164 1.89 -19.76 0.01
N GLU A 165 2.84 -20.39 0.69
CA GLU A 165 2.80 -21.84 0.97
C GLU A 165 1.61 -22.21 1.85
N ALA A 166 1.34 -21.43 2.90
CA ALA A 166 0.22 -21.64 3.82
C ALA A 166 -1.14 -21.50 3.12
N VAL A 167 -1.31 -20.46 2.29
CA VAL A 167 -2.53 -20.27 1.48
C VAL A 167 -2.74 -21.47 0.55
N ARG A 168 -1.70 -21.96 -0.10
CA ARG A 168 -1.79 -23.14 -0.97
C ARG A 168 -2.16 -24.41 -0.22
N ALA A 169 -1.56 -24.63 0.94
CA ALA A 169 -1.80 -25.80 1.76
C ALA A 169 -3.21 -25.83 2.37
N ARG A 170 -3.74 -24.63 2.72
CA ARG A 170 -5.04 -24.49 3.40
C ARG A 170 -6.24 -24.46 2.45
N SER A 171 -6.04 -23.98 1.22
CA SER A 171 -7.14 -23.81 0.26
C SER A 171 -7.68 -25.17 -0.23
N VAL A 172 -8.96 -25.41 0.00
CA VAL A 172 -9.70 -26.57 -0.50
C VAL A 172 -10.70 -26.08 -1.57
N GLY A 173 -10.61 -26.61 -2.79
CA GLY A 173 -11.45 -26.15 -3.90
C GLY A 173 -10.87 -24.96 -4.67
N VAL A 174 -11.65 -23.89 -4.83
CA VAL A 174 -11.18 -22.65 -5.50
C VAL A 174 -10.16 -21.93 -4.60
N ARG A 175 -8.95 -21.75 -5.12
CA ARG A 175 -7.89 -21.09 -4.38
C ARG A 175 -7.91 -19.58 -4.64
N PRO A 176 -7.73 -18.74 -3.61
CA PRO A 176 -7.51 -17.32 -3.85
C PRO A 176 -6.19 -17.10 -4.57
N PHE A 177 -6.14 -16.06 -5.37
CA PHE A 177 -4.88 -15.56 -5.90
C PHE A 177 -4.07 -14.90 -4.77
N VAL A 178 -2.75 -14.99 -4.87
CA VAL A 178 -1.87 -14.24 -3.95
C VAL A 178 -1.22 -13.11 -4.72
N LEU A 179 -1.31 -11.90 -4.19
CA LEU A 179 -0.71 -10.68 -4.72
C LEU A 179 0.34 -10.16 -3.76
N LEU A 180 1.58 -10.06 -4.21
CA LEU A 180 2.71 -9.61 -3.41
C LEU A 180 3.13 -8.21 -3.85
N GLY A 181 3.50 -7.36 -2.88
CA GLY A 181 4.01 -6.02 -3.09
C GLY A 181 4.93 -5.57 -1.96
N GLY A 182 5.51 -4.39 -2.12
CA GLY A 182 6.46 -3.78 -1.21
C GLY A 182 7.83 -3.52 -1.85
N ALA A 183 8.54 -2.48 -1.41
CA ALA A 183 9.72 -1.95 -2.08
C ALA A 183 10.82 -2.98 -2.44
N PRO A 184 11.20 -3.95 -1.58
CA PRO A 184 12.22 -4.92 -1.93
C PRO A 184 11.71 -6.07 -2.80
N THR A 185 10.40 -6.13 -3.09
CA THR A 185 9.80 -7.22 -3.86
C THR A 185 9.97 -7.00 -5.36
N SER A 186 9.84 -8.06 -6.13
CA SER A 186 9.95 -7.99 -7.59
C SER A 186 9.03 -9.02 -8.26
N ARG A 187 8.75 -8.81 -9.54
CA ARG A 187 8.03 -9.80 -10.36
C ARG A 187 8.73 -11.17 -10.35
N ALA A 188 10.07 -11.19 -10.37
CA ALA A 188 10.84 -12.43 -10.31
C ALA A 188 10.68 -13.13 -8.95
N TRP A 189 10.62 -12.37 -7.85
CA TRP A 189 10.33 -12.91 -6.51
C TRP A 189 8.96 -13.56 -6.46
N ALA A 190 7.91 -12.84 -6.84
CA ALA A 190 6.55 -13.36 -6.82
C ALA A 190 6.37 -14.57 -7.74
N ALA A 191 6.96 -14.53 -8.96
CA ALA A 191 6.89 -15.63 -9.91
C ALA A 191 7.51 -16.93 -9.37
N ARG A 192 8.64 -16.86 -8.65
CA ARG A 192 9.25 -18.03 -7.99
C ARG A 192 8.30 -18.66 -6.97
N LEU A 193 7.50 -17.85 -6.32
CA LEU A 193 6.48 -18.27 -5.37
C LEU A 193 5.17 -18.66 -6.05
N GLY A 194 5.02 -18.41 -7.38
CA GLY A 194 3.80 -18.58 -8.14
C GLY A 194 2.67 -17.67 -7.65
N ALA A 195 3.02 -16.46 -7.28
CA ALA A 195 2.14 -15.38 -6.90
C ALA A 195 2.19 -14.26 -7.95
N ALA A 196 1.19 -13.38 -7.94
CA ALA A 196 1.20 -12.15 -8.71
C ALA A 196 2.01 -11.06 -7.99
N HIS A 197 2.43 -10.04 -8.73
CA HIS A 197 3.21 -8.92 -8.20
C HIS A 197 2.63 -7.58 -8.64
N ALA A 198 2.69 -6.61 -7.74
CA ALA A 198 2.42 -5.21 -8.04
C ALA A 198 3.54 -4.31 -7.50
N GLU A 199 4.08 -3.45 -8.35
CA GLU A 199 5.16 -2.51 -8.01
C GLU A 199 4.64 -1.27 -7.28
N ASN A 200 3.36 -0.91 -7.53
CA ASN A 200 2.72 0.26 -6.95
C ASN A 200 1.21 0.02 -6.79
N ALA A 201 0.54 0.98 -6.21
CA ALA A 201 -0.86 0.86 -5.85
C ALA A 201 -1.80 0.83 -7.06
N LEU A 202 -1.52 1.56 -8.14
CA LEU A 202 -2.29 1.50 -9.38
C LEU A 202 -2.15 0.14 -10.07
N GLN A 203 -0.92 -0.39 -10.11
CA GLN A 203 -0.67 -1.71 -10.67
C GLN A 203 -1.36 -2.81 -9.85
N ALA A 204 -1.45 -2.67 -8.52
CA ALA A 204 -2.17 -3.63 -7.68
C ALA A 204 -3.66 -3.75 -8.08
N VAL A 205 -4.31 -2.63 -8.38
CA VAL A 205 -5.70 -2.62 -8.88
C VAL A 205 -5.79 -3.32 -10.24
N HIS A 206 -4.90 -2.99 -11.17
CA HIS A 206 -4.86 -3.62 -12.49
C HIS A 206 -4.70 -5.15 -12.40
N VAL A 207 -3.71 -5.59 -11.62
CA VAL A 207 -3.43 -7.02 -11.43
C VAL A 207 -4.62 -7.73 -10.78
N ALA A 208 -5.22 -7.15 -9.74
CA ALA A 208 -6.40 -7.73 -9.09
C ALA A 208 -7.59 -7.87 -10.06
N GLN A 209 -7.81 -6.88 -10.95
CA GLN A 209 -8.83 -6.95 -12.00
C GLN A 209 -8.53 -8.03 -13.04
N GLU A 210 -7.28 -8.25 -13.40
CA GLU A 210 -6.87 -9.29 -14.35
C GLU A 210 -7.04 -10.70 -13.77
N LEU A 211 -6.70 -10.87 -12.49
CA LEU A 211 -6.82 -12.16 -11.80
C LEU A 211 -8.27 -12.66 -11.65
N LEU A 212 -9.26 -11.75 -11.66
CA LEU A 212 -10.67 -12.07 -11.40
C LEU A 212 -11.57 -11.94 -12.65
N ARG A 213 -10.98 -11.82 -13.83
CA ARG A 213 -11.69 -11.89 -15.12
C ARG A 213 -11.97 -13.33 -15.51
#